data_6b928d002a168f1d49396187775a1ae0
#
_entry.id   6b928d002a168f1d49396187775a1ae0
#
_cell.length_a   1.000
_cell.length_b   1.000
_cell.length_c   1.000
_cell.angle_alpha   90.00
_cell.angle_beta   90.00
_cell.angle_gamma   90.00
#
_symmetry.space_group_name_H-M   'P 1'
#
loop_
_entity.id
_entity.type
_entity.pdbx_description
1 polymer ?
#
loop_
_entity_poly.entity_id
_entity_poly.type
_entity_poly.pdbx_seq_one_letter_code
_entity_poly.pdbx_strand_id
1 'polypeptide(L)'
;MFLVKNTTTKLGGCYMNNTIVKKESTKEFIKLNTEDKEKQKEIIITNIIHSMCMPANLKGYYYIRDAIKMVVNDVEYISEVTKMLYPEIAEKYKTLSSKVERAIRTAISITFERGNKEELSKYFDAKYFDSDKKPKNSEFIANIAEKVKFEIE
;
A
#
# COMPACT_ATOMS: atom_id res chain seq x y z
N MET A 1 8.92 34.29 15.80
CA MET A 1 8.72 33.87 15.76
C MET A 1 8.04 33.67 15.56
N PHE A 2 8.01 33.76 15.48
CA PHE A 2 7.36 33.39 15.32
C PHE A 2 6.44 33.33 15.18
N LEU A 3 6.18 33.50 14.93
CA LEU A 3 5.28 33.27 14.84
C LEU A 3 4.51 32.91 14.73
N VAL A 4 4.68 32.90 14.65
CA VAL A 4 3.97 32.27 14.61
C VAL A 4 3.14 32.21 14.78
N LYS A 5 3.16 32.45 14.91
CA LYS A 5 2.51 32.18 15.16
C LYS A 5 1.52 32.15 15.01
N ASN A 6 1.60 32.63 14.88
CA ASN A 6 0.74 32.42 14.84
C ASN A 6 -0.04 32.21 14.50
N THR A 7 0.09 32.29 14.18
CA THR A 7 -0.49 31.79 13.93
C THR A 7 -1.38 31.45 14.16
N THR A 8 -1.43 31.46 14.49
CA THR A 8 -2.09 30.96 14.86
C THR A 8 -3.09 31.13 15.15
N THR A 9 -3.00 31.53 15.31
CA THR A 9 -3.71 31.62 15.67
C THR A 9 -4.61 31.84 15.33
N LYS A 10 -4.56 32.27 14.92
CA LYS A 10 -5.29 32.33 14.60
C LYS A 10 -5.94 31.67 14.28
N LEU A 11 -5.88 31.39 14.12
CA LEU A 11 -6.60 30.67 14.07
C LEU A 11 -7.58 30.54 14.69
N GLY A 12 -7.34 30.80 15.24
CA GLY A 12 -8.19 30.44 16.16
C GLY A 12 -9.50 30.92 16.08
N GLY A 13 -9.63 31.94 16.29
CA GLY A 13 -10.86 32.32 16.53
C GLY A 13 -11.81 32.17 15.49
N CYS A 14 -11.43 32.28 14.49
CA CYS A 14 -12.35 32.50 13.59
C CYS A 14 -13.21 31.50 13.33
N TYR A 15 -12.97 30.69 13.80
CA TYR A 15 -13.58 29.83 13.45
C TYR A 15 -14.77 29.56 13.84
N MET A 16 -15.10 30.07 14.51
CA MET A 16 -16.12 29.78 15.00
C MET A 16 -17.32 30.08 14.58
N ASN A 17 -17.42 30.50 13.72
CA ASN A 17 -18.48 31.21 13.58
C ASN A 17 -19.66 30.66 13.07
N ASN A 18 -19.70 29.73 12.35
CA ASN A 18 -20.87 29.40 11.67
C ASN A 18 -21.21 28.00 11.72
N THR A 19 -22.27 27.64 12.29
CA THR A 19 -22.77 26.31 12.37
C THR A 19 -23.17 25.72 11.04
N ILE A 20 -23.62 26.50 10.09
CA ILE A 20 -24.03 26.05 8.76
C ILE A 20 -22.81 25.76 7.91
N VAL A 21 -21.84 26.63 7.99
CA VAL A 21 -20.57 26.46 7.29
C VAL A 21 -19.80 25.26 7.86
N LYS A 22 -20.01 24.95 9.13
CA LYS A 22 -19.38 23.79 9.73
C LYS A 22 -19.82 22.46 9.16
N LYS A 23 -21.03 22.28 8.67
CA LYS A 23 -21.47 21.02 8.08
C LYS A 23 -20.81 20.73 6.75
N GLU A 24 -20.65 21.73 5.91
CA GLU A 24 -19.93 21.60 4.64
C GLU A 24 -18.44 21.45 4.87
N SER A 25 -17.87 22.25 5.75
CA SER A 25 -16.46 22.14 6.14
C SER A 25 -16.11 20.79 6.74
N THR A 26 -17.01 20.19 7.49
CA THR A 26 -16.78 18.88 8.09
C THR A 26 -16.74 17.77 7.04
N LYS A 27 -17.61 17.83 6.03
CA LYS A 27 -17.59 16.87 4.93
C LYS A 27 -16.33 16.99 4.10
N GLU A 28 -15.94 18.21 3.81
CA GLU A 28 -14.73 18.51 3.06
C GLU A 28 -13.48 18.13 3.85
N PHE A 29 -13.46 18.40 5.14
CA PHE A 29 -12.38 18.02 6.05
C PHE A 29 -12.25 16.50 6.19
N ILE A 30 -13.37 15.78 6.28
CA ILE A 30 -13.37 14.32 6.31
C ILE A 30 -12.85 13.76 4.99
N LYS A 31 -13.26 14.35 3.87
CA LYS A 31 -12.80 13.94 2.55
C LYS A 31 -11.30 14.15 2.39
N LEU A 32 -10.78 15.32 2.76
CA LEU A 32 -9.36 15.61 2.74
C LEU A 32 -8.57 14.63 3.61
N ASN A 33 -9.05 14.36 4.83
CA ASN A 33 -8.39 13.41 5.72
C ASN A 33 -8.36 12.00 5.15
N THR A 34 -9.41 11.61 4.42
CA THR A 34 -9.48 10.29 3.81
C THR A 34 -8.51 10.19 2.63
N GLU A 35 -8.47 11.23 1.79
CA GLU A 35 -7.54 11.28 0.66
C GLU A 35 -6.09 11.29 1.13
N ASP A 36 -5.78 12.01 2.19
CA ASP A 36 -4.44 12.04 2.77
C ASP A 36 -4.03 10.67 3.33
N LYS A 37 -4.96 9.96 3.97
CA LYS A 37 -4.68 8.62 4.49
C LYS A 37 -4.44 7.61 3.37
N GLU A 38 -5.22 7.65 2.32
CA GLU A 38 -5.01 6.77 1.17
C GLU A 38 -3.67 7.04 0.49
N LYS A 39 -3.33 8.31 0.34
CA LYS A 39 -2.05 8.72 -0.23
C LYS A 39 -0.89 8.28 0.66
N GLN A 40 -1.04 8.38 1.97
CA GLN A 40 -0.03 7.92 2.92
C GLN A 40 0.19 6.41 2.81
N LYS A 41 -0.88 5.62 2.67
CA LYS A 41 -0.76 4.17 2.43
C LYS A 41 0.04 3.88 1.17
N GLU A 42 -0.24 4.57 0.08
CA GLU A 42 0.49 4.39 -1.18
C GLU A 42 1.98 4.70 -1.03
N ILE A 43 2.30 5.75 -0.30
CA ILE A 43 3.69 6.13 -0.05
C ILE A 43 4.41 5.04 0.75
N ILE A 44 3.79 4.55 1.82
CA ILE A 44 4.37 3.49 2.66
C ILE A 44 4.59 2.22 1.84
N ILE A 45 3.56 1.78 1.10
CA ILE A 45 3.65 0.58 0.26
C ILE A 45 4.77 0.73 -0.76
N THR A 46 4.82 1.87 -1.45
CA THR A 46 5.83 2.14 -2.46
C THR A 46 7.24 2.14 -1.87
N ASN A 47 7.42 2.75 -0.70
CA ASN A 47 8.70 2.78 -0.02
C ASN A 47 9.18 1.38 0.38
N ILE A 48 8.28 0.54 0.89
CA ILE A 48 8.62 -0.83 1.27
C ILE A 48 9.05 -1.63 0.04
N ILE A 49 8.28 -1.59 -1.03
CA ILE A 49 8.58 -2.32 -2.27
C ILE A 49 9.89 -1.82 -2.88
N HIS A 50 10.11 -0.51 -2.84
CA HIS A 50 11.30 0.10 -3.39
C HIS A 50 12.56 -0.25 -2.58
N SER A 51 12.44 -0.32 -1.24
CA SER A 51 13.57 -0.71 -0.39
C SER A 51 14.05 -2.13 -0.66
N MET A 52 13.14 -3.01 -1.08
CA MET A 52 13.48 -4.38 -1.48
C MET A 52 14.16 -4.45 -2.86
N CYS A 53 14.28 -3.33 -3.55
CA CYS A 53 14.83 -3.24 -4.92
C CYS A 53 14.01 -4.05 -5.94
N MET A 54 12.68 -4.09 -5.80
CA MET A 54 11.82 -4.66 -6.83
C MET A 54 11.84 -3.76 -8.07
N PRO A 55 12.14 -4.30 -9.27
CA PRO A 55 12.22 -3.46 -10.46
C PRO A 55 10.87 -2.85 -10.85
N ALA A 56 10.82 -1.53 -10.90
CA ALA A 56 9.59 -0.80 -11.20
C ALA A 56 9.16 -0.87 -12.69
N ASN A 57 10.01 -1.40 -13.55
CA ASN A 57 9.67 -1.59 -14.96
C ASN A 57 8.85 -2.88 -15.21
N LEU A 58 8.67 -3.71 -14.20
CA LEU A 58 7.87 -4.92 -14.29
C LEU A 58 6.40 -4.62 -14.07
N LYS A 59 5.51 -5.21 -14.86
CA LYS A 59 4.06 -5.10 -14.63
C LYS A 59 3.67 -5.61 -13.24
N GLY A 60 4.32 -6.67 -12.78
CA GLY A 60 4.09 -7.23 -11.45
C GLY A 60 4.33 -6.26 -10.31
N TYR A 61 5.20 -5.28 -10.48
CA TYR A 61 5.42 -4.22 -9.51
C TYR A 61 4.13 -3.44 -9.20
N TYR A 62 3.44 -3.01 -10.25
CA TYR A 62 2.19 -2.27 -10.10
C TYR A 62 1.07 -3.13 -9.56
N TYR A 63 1.00 -4.39 -10.01
CA TYR A 63 -0.01 -5.33 -9.53
C TYR A 63 0.18 -5.67 -8.05
N ILE A 64 1.41 -5.85 -7.60
CA ILE A 64 1.74 -6.08 -6.19
C ILE A 64 1.37 -4.86 -5.35
N ARG A 65 1.69 -3.66 -5.81
CA ARG A 65 1.37 -2.43 -5.10
C ARG A 65 -0.14 -2.30 -4.89
N ASP A 66 -0.92 -2.51 -5.94
CA ASP A 66 -2.37 -2.46 -5.86
C ASP A 66 -2.93 -3.59 -4.99
N ALA A 67 -2.40 -4.80 -5.13
CA ALA A 67 -2.80 -5.94 -4.32
C ALA A 67 -2.60 -5.67 -2.82
N ILE A 68 -1.46 -5.15 -2.45
CA ILE A 68 -1.17 -4.80 -1.05
C ILE A 68 -2.17 -3.75 -0.56
N LYS A 69 -2.42 -2.72 -1.35
CA LYS A 69 -3.37 -1.66 -1.00
C LYS A 69 -4.78 -2.22 -0.78
N MET A 70 -5.22 -3.11 -1.66
CA MET A 70 -6.53 -3.75 -1.54
C MET A 70 -6.63 -4.59 -0.26
N VAL A 71 -5.62 -5.38 0.06
CA VAL A 71 -5.60 -6.21 1.28
C VAL A 71 -5.48 -5.36 2.55
N VAL A 72 -4.77 -4.23 2.49
CA VAL A 72 -4.72 -3.28 3.62
C VAL A 72 -6.10 -2.70 3.91
N ASN A 73 -6.88 -2.43 2.87
CA ASN A 73 -8.22 -1.87 3.02
C ASN A 73 -9.26 -2.92 3.39
N ASP A 74 -9.12 -4.13 2.87
CA ASP A 74 -10.05 -5.23 3.13
C ASP A 74 -9.29 -6.56 3.14
N VAL A 75 -9.20 -7.17 4.30
CA VAL A 75 -8.47 -8.41 4.50
C VAL A 75 -9.09 -9.60 3.77
N GLU A 76 -10.35 -9.53 3.37
CA GLU A 76 -11.01 -10.62 2.66
C GLU A 76 -10.31 -10.94 1.33
N TYR A 77 -9.71 -9.96 0.69
CA TYR A 77 -8.95 -10.19 -0.54
C TYR A 77 -7.85 -11.24 -0.42
N ILE A 78 -7.26 -11.39 0.76
CA ILE A 78 -6.20 -12.38 0.95
C ILE A 78 -6.76 -13.81 1.07
N SER A 79 -8.01 -13.95 1.49
CA SER A 79 -8.68 -15.25 1.55
C SER A 79 -9.13 -15.73 0.18
N GLU A 80 -9.45 -14.81 -0.71
CA GLU A 80 -10.03 -15.08 -2.02
C GLU A 80 -9.19 -14.51 -3.16
N VAL A 81 -7.88 -14.71 -3.09
CA VAL A 81 -6.92 -14.12 -4.05
C VAL A 81 -7.29 -14.41 -5.50
N THR A 82 -7.63 -15.66 -5.80
CA THR A 82 -7.94 -16.09 -7.17
C THR A 82 -9.32 -15.62 -7.63
N LYS A 83 -10.27 -15.51 -6.70
CA LYS A 83 -11.66 -15.18 -7.05
C LYS A 83 -11.96 -13.69 -6.96
N MET A 84 -11.21 -12.95 -6.17
CA MET A 84 -11.44 -11.52 -5.94
C MET A 84 -10.26 -10.66 -6.36
N LEU A 85 -9.10 -10.91 -5.77
CA LEU A 85 -7.94 -10.03 -5.93
C LEU A 85 -7.43 -9.95 -7.38
N TYR A 86 -7.12 -11.09 -7.98
CA TYR A 86 -6.60 -11.13 -9.34
C TYR A 86 -7.61 -10.62 -10.39
N PRO A 87 -8.90 -10.99 -10.32
CA PRO A 87 -9.88 -10.48 -11.26
C PRO A 87 -10.03 -8.96 -11.20
N GLU A 88 -10.02 -8.38 -10.01
CA GLU A 88 -10.18 -6.93 -9.84
C GLU A 88 -8.96 -6.16 -10.37
N ILE A 89 -7.76 -6.66 -10.11
CA ILE A 89 -6.55 -6.08 -10.70
C ILE A 89 -6.57 -6.26 -12.23
N ALA A 90 -6.98 -7.43 -12.70
CA ALA A 90 -7.08 -7.69 -14.15
C ALA A 90 -8.04 -6.74 -14.84
N GLU A 91 -9.17 -6.44 -14.21
CA GLU A 91 -10.14 -5.47 -14.73
C GLU A 91 -9.53 -4.07 -14.79
N LYS A 92 -8.87 -3.64 -13.72
CA LYS A 92 -8.24 -2.32 -13.66
C LYS A 92 -7.21 -2.12 -14.77
N TYR A 93 -6.42 -3.15 -15.06
CA TYR A 93 -5.34 -3.07 -16.06
C TYR A 93 -5.74 -3.66 -17.41
N LYS A 94 -7.01 -4.01 -17.61
CA LYS A 94 -7.56 -4.55 -18.87
C LYS A 94 -6.74 -5.75 -19.35
N THR A 95 -6.55 -6.72 -18.47
CA THR A 95 -5.77 -7.92 -18.72
C THR A 95 -6.48 -9.16 -18.14
N LEU A 96 -5.82 -10.31 -18.11
CA LEU A 96 -6.38 -11.56 -17.59
C LEU A 96 -5.84 -11.86 -16.19
N SER A 97 -6.66 -12.46 -15.32
CA SER A 97 -6.25 -12.86 -13.98
C SER A 97 -5.00 -13.75 -13.98
N SER A 98 -4.90 -14.65 -14.95
CA SER A 98 -3.72 -15.52 -15.10
C SER A 98 -2.45 -14.75 -15.41
N LYS A 99 -2.57 -13.65 -16.17
CA LYS A 99 -1.43 -12.77 -16.46
C LYS A 99 -1.03 -11.95 -15.24
N VAL A 100 -2.01 -11.52 -14.45
CA VAL A 100 -1.76 -10.83 -13.17
C VAL A 100 -0.99 -11.76 -12.23
N GLU A 101 -1.50 -12.96 -12.01
CA GLU A 101 -0.85 -13.96 -11.15
C GLU A 101 0.60 -14.21 -11.59
N ARG A 102 0.81 -14.45 -12.87
CA ARG A 102 2.13 -14.76 -13.43
C ARG A 102 3.10 -13.58 -13.29
N ALA A 103 2.62 -12.37 -13.55
CA ALA A 103 3.44 -11.16 -13.45
C ALA A 103 3.86 -10.90 -12.00
N ILE A 104 2.97 -11.12 -11.04
CA ILE A 104 3.26 -11.01 -9.61
C ILE A 104 4.33 -12.05 -9.22
N ARG A 105 4.13 -13.31 -9.61
CA ARG A 105 5.08 -14.38 -9.32
C ARG A 105 6.48 -14.08 -9.88
N THR A 106 6.54 -13.57 -11.10
CA THR A 106 7.80 -13.19 -11.75
C THR A 106 8.49 -12.06 -10.99
N ALA A 107 7.74 -11.03 -10.60
CA ALA A 107 8.30 -9.90 -9.87
C ALA A 107 8.85 -10.33 -8.49
N ILE A 108 8.14 -11.21 -7.79
CA ILE A 108 8.60 -11.77 -6.51
C ILE A 108 9.89 -12.57 -6.72
N SER A 109 9.94 -13.45 -7.71
CA SER A 109 11.13 -14.24 -8.01
C SER A 109 12.34 -13.37 -8.27
N ILE A 110 12.21 -12.38 -9.13
CA ILE A 110 13.31 -11.46 -9.46
C ILE A 110 13.77 -10.69 -8.22
N THR A 111 12.83 -10.27 -7.38
CA THR A 111 13.16 -9.54 -6.15
C THR A 111 13.95 -10.40 -5.17
N PHE A 112 13.57 -11.66 -5.00
CA PHE A 112 14.32 -12.59 -4.14
C PHE A 112 15.68 -13.00 -4.72
N GLU A 113 15.82 -13.00 -6.03
CA GLU A 113 17.10 -13.34 -6.68
C GLU A 113 18.08 -12.17 -6.68
N ARG A 114 17.60 -10.95 -6.92
CA ARG A 114 18.44 -9.79 -7.21
C ARG A 114 18.22 -8.61 -6.28
N GLY A 115 17.20 -8.66 -5.42
CA GLY A 115 16.84 -7.58 -4.54
C GLY A 115 17.71 -7.48 -3.31
N ASN A 116 17.35 -6.58 -2.43
CA ASN A 116 18.06 -6.35 -1.18
C ASN A 116 17.65 -7.38 -0.13
N LYS A 117 18.52 -8.36 0.11
CA LYS A 117 18.24 -9.45 1.05
C LYS A 117 18.08 -8.96 2.48
N GLU A 118 18.78 -7.92 2.87
CA GLU A 118 18.68 -7.35 4.21
C GLU A 118 17.29 -6.76 4.43
N GLU A 119 16.78 -6.02 3.46
CA GLU A 119 15.42 -5.48 3.52
C GLU A 119 14.37 -6.58 3.47
N LEU A 120 14.52 -7.56 2.59
CA LEU A 120 13.62 -8.69 2.49
C LEU A 120 13.55 -9.51 3.79
N SER A 121 14.67 -9.64 4.50
CA SER A 121 14.70 -10.39 5.77
C SER A 121 13.90 -9.75 6.89
N LYS A 122 13.49 -8.50 6.75
CA LYS A 122 12.59 -7.84 7.70
C LYS A 122 11.16 -8.35 7.61
N TYR A 123 10.81 -8.95 6.47
CA TYR A 123 9.44 -9.37 6.17
C TYR A 123 9.31 -10.87 5.95
N PHE A 124 10.41 -11.56 5.65
CA PHE A 124 10.39 -12.96 5.24
C PHE A 124 11.46 -13.78 5.96
N ASP A 125 11.10 -15.02 6.29
CA ASP A 125 11.99 -15.94 7.00
C ASP A 125 13.22 -16.34 6.19
N ALA A 126 14.29 -16.72 6.90
CA ALA A 126 15.53 -17.17 6.28
C ALA A 126 15.36 -18.33 5.29
N LYS A 127 14.32 -19.15 5.49
CA LYS A 127 14.04 -20.32 4.63
C LYS A 127 13.86 -19.94 3.15
N TYR A 128 13.45 -18.69 2.85
CA TYR A 128 13.27 -18.23 1.48
C TYR A 128 14.55 -17.78 0.81
N PHE A 129 15.63 -17.61 1.58
CA PHE A 129 16.92 -17.19 1.05
C PHE A 129 17.88 -18.36 0.83
N ASP A 130 17.70 -19.45 1.60
CA ASP A 130 18.58 -20.60 1.56
C ASP A 130 18.08 -21.72 0.63
N SER A 131 16.92 -21.54 0.01
CA SER A 131 16.32 -22.55 -0.86
C SER A 131 15.78 -21.90 -2.15
N ASP A 132 15.51 -22.75 -3.14
CA ASP A 132 14.88 -22.29 -4.39
C ASP A 132 13.40 -21.93 -4.19
N LYS A 133 12.88 -22.11 -2.98
CA LYS A 133 11.48 -21.82 -2.69
C LYS A 133 11.31 -20.34 -2.41
N LYS A 134 10.48 -19.71 -3.20
CA LYS A 134 10.06 -18.34 -2.98
C LYS A 134 8.70 -18.33 -2.28
N PRO A 135 8.33 -17.26 -1.59
CA PRO A 135 7.00 -17.17 -1.00
C PRO A 135 5.94 -17.17 -2.09
N LYS A 136 4.76 -17.72 -1.76
CA LYS A 136 3.62 -17.64 -2.67
C LYS A 136 3.18 -16.19 -2.81
N ASN A 137 2.51 -15.88 -3.90
CA ASN A 137 1.99 -14.51 -4.13
C ASN A 137 1.15 -14.02 -2.95
N SER A 138 0.22 -14.84 -2.47
CA SER A 138 -0.64 -14.49 -1.33
C SER A 138 0.17 -14.25 -0.05
N GLU A 139 1.17 -15.06 0.20
CA GLU A 139 2.04 -14.92 1.37
C GLU A 139 2.88 -13.64 1.30
N PHE A 140 3.43 -13.35 0.13
CA PHE A 140 4.18 -12.11 -0.09
C PHE A 140 3.30 -10.87 0.17
N ILE A 141 2.12 -10.86 -0.43
CA ILE A 141 1.18 -9.75 -0.29
C ILE A 141 0.71 -9.59 1.16
N ALA A 142 0.36 -10.70 1.81
CA ALA A 142 -0.12 -10.69 3.19
C ALA A 142 0.92 -10.14 4.17
N ASN A 143 2.15 -10.60 4.06
CA ASN A 143 3.22 -10.18 4.98
C ASN A 143 3.49 -8.68 4.89
N ILE A 144 3.49 -8.15 3.67
CA ILE A 144 3.70 -6.71 3.48
C ILE A 144 2.47 -5.91 3.90
N ALA A 145 1.27 -6.39 3.57
CA ALA A 145 0.04 -5.72 3.96
C ALA A 145 -0.10 -5.61 5.48
N GLU A 146 0.27 -6.66 6.21
CA GLU A 146 0.27 -6.64 7.67
C GLU A 146 1.22 -5.58 8.21
N LYS A 147 2.41 -5.49 7.64
CA LYS A 147 3.40 -4.49 8.05
C LYS A 147 2.91 -3.07 7.77
N VAL A 148 2.32 -2.86 6.62
CA VAL A 148 1.73 -1.55 6.25
C VAL A 148 0.64 -1.15 7.24
N LYS A 149 -0.25 -2.08 7.59
CA LYS A 149 -1.29 -1.82 8.60
C LYS A 149 -0.68 -1.36 9.92
N PHE A 150 0.38 -2.01 10.33
CA PHE A 150 1.06 -1.68 11.58
C PHE A 150 1.69 -0.29 11.56
N GLU A 151 2.17 0.16 10.42
CA GLU A 151 2.79 1.48 10.31
C GLU A 151 1.79 2.63 10.23
N ILE A 152 0.54 2.35 9.81
CA ILE A 152 -0.50 3.38 9.71
C ILE A 152 -1.40 3.46 10.93
N GLU A 153 -1.32 2.50 11.82
CA GLU A 153 -2.05 2.51 13.09
C GLU A 153 -1.28 3.30 14.14
#